data_c2d5e5d04ab6f81342d6a536123dc389
#
_entry.id   c2d5e5d04ab6f81342d6a536123dc389
#
_cell.length_a   1.000
_cell.length_b   1.000
_cell.length_c   1.000
_cell.angle_alpha   90.00
_cell.angle_beta   90.00
_cell.angle_gamma   90.00
#
_symmetry.space_group_name_H-M   'P 1'
#
loop_
_entity.id
_entity.type
_entity.pdbx_description
1 polymer ?
#
loop_
_entity_poly.entity_id
_entity_poly.type
_entity_poly.pdbx_seq_one_letter_code
_entity_poly.pdbx_strand_id
1 'polypeptide(L)'
;MKRIDDKIKEIERKDKASRWLYYVILGLIVGFLIYAFITKRQMDEIKGDLEESKIKESATYQALNEKKIEAENLYIDLKNSLRPKEYWDHIEAENSNEAYIAYLTNDWGIDKEAYIPSAIEKLKSSETIGFNGWLFVGSKNNVGTYENRDVIEIIYRQFYDGEVLTLKDLEPRVGDIVKLKTTYNRKTYRNKSMTGPNEQGWRNKTKAFVSEVYADPNSTNFNIKIKYY
;
A
#
# COMPACT_ATOMS: atom_id res chain seq x y z
N MET A 1 53.00 74.85 16.18
CA MET A 1 51.72 74.56 16.84
C MET A 1 50.67 73.87 15.99
N LYS A 2 50.39 74.30 14.74
CA LYS A 2 49.36 73.63 13.86
C LYS A 2 49.50 72.11 13.68
N ARG A 3 50.70 71.55 13.65
CA ARG A 3 50.96 70.10 13.44
C ARG A 3 50.54 69.21 14.65
N ILE A 4 50.50 69.77 15.85
CA ILE A 4 50.10 69.02 17.07
C ILE A 4 48.58 68.97 17.18
N ASP A 5 47.91 70.09 16.90
CA ASP A 5 46.44 70.14 16.92
C ASP A 5 45.80 69.26 15.86
N ASP A 6 46.41 69.11 14.68
CA ASP A 6 45.96 68.24 13.62
C ASP A 6 46.05 66.76 14.05
N LYS A 7 47.15 66.36 14.72
CA LYS A 7 47.34 65.01 15.24
C LYS A 7 46.35 64.70 16.39
N ILE A 8 46.11 65.67 17.26
CA ILE A 8 45.10 65.48 18.35
C ILE A 8 43.70 65.24 17.76
N LYS A 9 43.30 66.06 16.77
CA LYS A 9 42.02 65.87 16.07
C LYS A 9 41.93 64.53 15.33
N GLU A 10 43.03 64.04 14.77
CA GLU A 10 43.04 62.70 14.13
C GLU A 10 42.88 61.57 15.15
N ILE A 11 43.54 61.68 16.30
CA ILE A 11 43.41 60.70 17.38
C ILE A 11 41.97 60.69 17.94
N GLU A 12 41.39 61.88 18.19
CA GLU A 12 39.99 62.00 18.66
C GLU A 12 38.99 61.44 17.64
N ARG A 13 39.23 61.61 16.33
CA ARG A 13 38.39 61.01 15.29
C ARG A 13 38.51 59.47 15.28
N LYS A 14 39.71 58.94 15.42
CA LYS A 14 39.92 57.49 15.51
C LYS A 14 39.28 56.89 16.76
N ASP A 15 39.38 57.57 17.89
CA ASP A 15 38.78 57.10 19.13
C ASP A 15 37.24 57.14 19.07
N LYS A 16 36.64 58.18 18.49
CA LYS A 16 35.20 58.23 18.23
C LYS A 16 34.74 57.14 17.28
N ALA A 17 35.46 56.89 16.21
CA ALA A 17 35.16 55.85 15.22
C ALA A 17 35.27 54.45 15.85
N SER A 18 36.29 54.23 16.69
CA SER A 18 36.47 52.96 17.41
C SER A 18 35.35 52.71 18.43
N ARG A 19 34.94 53.72 19.17
CA ARG A 19 33.79 53.60 20.12
C ARG A 19 32.49 53.35 19.39
N TRP A 20 32.24 53.99 18.25
CA TRP A 20 31.04 53.76 17.45
C TRP A 20 31.02 52.33 16.88
N LEU A 21 32.12 51.83 16.41
CA LEU A 21 32.27 50.46 15.91
C LEU A 21 31.98 49.43 17.02
N TYR A 22 32.44 49.70 18.25
CA TYR A 22 32.17 48.87 19.42
C TYR A 22 30.66 48.78 19.73
N TYR A 23 29.94 49.90 19.67
CA TYR A 23 28.49 49.91 19.90
C TYR A 23 27.74 49.18 18.77
N VAL A 24 28.17 49.27 17.53
CA VAL A 24 27.57 48.54 16.42
C VAL A 24 27.78 47.03 16.59
N ILE A 25 29.00 46.59 16.93
CA ILE A 25 29.27 45.20 17.21
C ILE A 25 28.49 44.68 18.39
N LEU A 26 28.41 45.43 19.47
CA LEU A 26 27.60 45.08 20.64
C LEU A 26 26.11 44.93 20.27
N GLY A 27 25.59 45.86 19.48
CA GLY A 27 24.21 45.81 18.99
C GLY A 27 23.93 44.58 18.14
N LEU A 28 24.86 44.20 17.25
CA LEU A 28 24.76 42.96 16.43
C LEU A 28 24.78 41.68 17.29
N ILE A 29 25.65 41.64 18.31
CA ILE A 29 25.72 40.51 19.24
C ILE A 29 24.41 40.36 20.01
N VAL A 30 23.89 41.46 20.58
CA VAL A 30 22.60 41.44 21.29
C VAL A 30 21.45 41.04 20.36
N GLY A 31 21.41 41.60 19.14
CA GLY A 31 20.41 41.22 18.13
C GLY A 31 20.46 39.72 17.78
N PHE A 32 21.68 39.19 17.61
CA PHE A 32 21.86 37.78 17.34
C PHE A 32 21.42 36.87 18.50
N LEU A 33 21.70 37.28 19.75
CA LEU A 33 21.26 36.52 20.91
C LEU A 33 19.73 36.52 21.06
N ILE A 34 19.08 37.66 20.81
CA ILE A 34 17.61 37.74 20.81
C ILE A 34 17.02 36.87 19.71
N TYR A 35 17.57 36.92 18.49
CA TYR A 35 17.15 36.08 17.39
C TYR A 35 17.30 34.58 17.69
N ALA A 36 18.45 34.18 18.23
CA ALA A 36 18.72 32.82 18.63
C ALA A 36 17.74 32.31 19.72
N PHE A 37 17.42 33.17 20.67
CA PHE A 37 16.45 32.85 21.73
C PHE A 37 15.03 32.64 21.18
N ILE A 38 14.58 33.55 20.29
CA ILE A 38 13.25 33.45 19.67
C ILE A 38 13.17 32.17 18.80
N THR A 39 14.20 31.91 17.98
CA THR A 39 14.26 30.72 17.11
C THR A 39 14.25 29.44 17.93
N LYS A 40 15.01 29.39 19.04
CA LYS A 40 15.01 28.25 19.94
C LYS A 40 13.62 27.99 20.52
N ARG A 41 12.94 29.05 21.03
CA ARG A 41 11.58 28.91 21.56
C ARG A 41 10.58 28.40 20.54
N GLN A 42 10.63 28.90 19.30
CA GLN A 42 9.78 28.42 18.21
C GLN A 42 10.07 26.94 17.85
N MET A 43 11.34 26.55 17.85
CA MET A 43 11.72 25.15 17.62
C MET A 43 11.22 24.21 18.72
N ASP A 44 11.27 24.64 19.97
CA ASP A 44 10.79 23.84 21.10
C ASP A 44 9.26 23.69 21.06
N GLU A 45 8.53 24.72 20.67
CA GLU A 45 7.08 24.69 20.45
C GLU A 45 6.70 23.74 19.30
N ILE A 46 7.36 23.85 18.13
CA ILE A 46 7.14 22.95 16.98
C ILE A 46 7.47 21.48 17.33
N LYS A 47 8.50 21.23 18.14
CA LYS A 47 8.81 19.88 18.60
C LYS A 47 7.71 19.32 19.51
N GLY A 48 7.17 20.13 20.41
CA GLY A 48 6.06 19.75 21.27
C GLY A 48 4.82 19.39 20.46
N ASP A 49 4.44 20.23 19.50
CA ASP A 49 3.30 19.98 18.60
C ASP A 49 3.48 18.73 17.76
N LEU A 50 4.72 18.47 17.27
CA LEU A 50 5.04 17.28 16.51
C LEU A 50 4.93 16.00 17.36
N GLU A 51 5.42 16.03 18.61
CA GLU A 51 5.28 14.88 19.52
C GLU A 51 3.82 14.61 19.87
N GLU A 52 3.04 15.63 20.16
CA GLU A 52 1.60 15.51 20.42
C GLU A 52 0.87 14.93 19.20
N SER A 53 1.19 15.41 17.99
CA SER A 53 0.63 14.89 16.74
C SER A 53 0.97 13.41 16.53
N LYS A 54 2.20 12.99 16.79
CA LYS A 54 2.62 11.58 16.70
C LYS A 54 1.90 10.69 17.71
N ILE A 55 1.70 11.18 18.94
CA ILE A 55 0.95 10.44 19.96
C ILE A 55 -0.51 10.26 19.54
N LYS A 56 -1.16 11.33 19.03
CA LYS A 56 -2.54 11.26 18.51
C LYS A 56 -2.66 10.30 17.32
N GLU A 57 -1.71 10.35 16.38
CA GLU A 57 -1.66 9.46 15.25
C GLU A 57 -1.53 7.99 15.71
N SER A 58 -0.59 7.70 16.61
CA SER A 58 -0.40 6.36 17.19
C SER A 58 -1.66 5.85 17.89
N ALA A 59 -2.32 6.69 18.72
CA ALA A 59 -3.56 6.33 19.40
C ALA A 59 -4.70 6.05 18.41
N THR A 60 -4.78 6.82 17.31
CA THR A 60 -5.76 6.62 16.25
C THR A 60 -5.54 5.30 15.52
N TYR A 61 -4.28 4.97 15.21
CA TYR A 61 -3.92 3.68 14.62
C TYR A 61 -4.24 2.50 15.52
N GLN A 62 -3.99 2.62 16.82
CA GLN A 62 -4.34 1.58 17.79
C GLN A 62 -5.85 1.37 17.86
N ALA A 63 -6.63 2.44 18.00
CA ALA A 63 -8.09 2.37 18.03
C ALA A 63 -8.69 1.80 16.73
N LEU A 64 -8.10 2.14 15.57
CA LEU A 64 -8.52 1.59 14.29
C LEU A 64 -8.23 0.08 14.21
N ASN A 65 -7.06 -0.35 14.67
CA ASN A 65 -6.67 -1.75 14.68
C ASN A 65 -7.53 -2.58 15.64
N GLU A 66 -7.85 -2.05 16.81
CA GLU A 66 -8.77 -2.69 17.77
C GLU A 66 -10.17 -2.87 17.17
N LYS A 67 -10.71 -1.82 16.53
CA LYS A 67 -12.02 -1.92 15.85
C LYS A 67 -12.00 -2.91 14.68
N LYS A 68 -10.88 -3.00 13.98
CA LYS A 68 -10.72 -3.98 12.90
C LYS A 68 -10.75 -5.41 13.44
N ILE A 69 -10.03 -5.67 14.54
CA ILE A 69 -10.03 -6.99 15.21
C ILE A 69 -11.41 -7.32 15.74
N GLU A 70 -12.10 -6.36 16.35
CA GLU A 70 -13.47 -6.54 16.83
C GLU A 70 -14.43 -6.88 15.69
N ALA A 71 -14.35 -6.16 14.57
CA ALA A 71 -15.15 -6.44 13.39
C ALA A 71 -14.85 -7.82 12.79
N GLU A 72 -13.58 -8.23 12.72
CA GLU A 72 -13.19 -9.56 12.27
C GLU A 72 -13.74 -10.66 13.19
N ASN A 73 -13.70 -10.48 14.51
CA ASN A 73 -14.25 -11.44 15.47
C ASN A 73 -15.77 -11.53 15.36
N LEU A 74 -16.46 -10.39 15.29
CA LEU A 74 -17.92 -10.37 15.08
C LEU A 74 -18.33 -11.05 13.77
N TYR A 75 -17.56 -10.86 12.72
CA TYR A 75 -17.80 -11.52 11.44
C TYR A 75 -17.60 -13.04 11.53
N ILE A 76 -16.57 -13.50 12.25
CA ILE A 76 -16.33 -14.92 12.51
C ILE A 76 -17.49 -15.53 13.33
N ASP A 77 -17.93 -14.85 14.38
CA ASP A 77 -19.00 -15.30 15.25
C ASP A 77 -20.33 -15.37 14.50
N LEU A 78 -20.68 -14.33 13.76
CA LEU A 78 -21.87 -14.30 12.91
C LEU A 78 -21.87 -15.46 11.92
N LYS A 79 -20.76 -15.67 11.24
CA LYS A 79 -20.58 -16.72 10.26
C LYS A 79 -20.71 -18.13 10.86
N ASN A 80 -20.11 -18.36 12.04
CA ASN A 80 -20.22 -19.65 12.71
C ASN A 80 -21.65 -19.93 13.23
N SER A 81 -22.45 -18.89 13.40
CA SER A 81 -23.84 -18.98 13.79
C SER A 81 -24.81 -19.16 12.61
N LEU A 82 -24.41 -18.81 11.40
CA LEU A 82 -25.24 -18.89 10.21
C LEU A 82 -25.27 -20.30 9.63
N ARG A 83 -26.44 -20.72 9.11
CA ARG A 83 -26.54 -21.89 8.26
C ARG A 83 -25.82 -21.63 6.92
N PRO A 84 -25.37 -22.68 6.21
CA PRO A 84 -24.67 -22.53 4.93
C PRO A 84 -25.39 -21.62 3.93
N LYS A 85 -26.73 -21.74 3.82
CA LYS A 85 -27.52 -20.89 2.93
C LYS A 85 -27.55 -19.43 3.39
N GLU A 86 -27.76 -19.16 4.67
CA GLU A 86 -27.83 -17.81 5.23
C GLU A 86 -26.48 -17.10 5.06
N TYR A 87 -25.39 -17.82 5.22
CA TYR A 87 -24.05 -17.30 4.96
C TYR A 87 -23.86 -16.96 3.48
N TRP A 88 -24.32 -17.83 2.58
CA TRP A 88 -24.28 -17.55 1.13
C TRP A 88 -25.12 -16.33 0.77
N ASP A 89 -26.34 -16.21 1.29
CA ASP A 89 -27.22 -15.06 1.06
C ASP A 89 -26.54 -13.74 1.48
N HIS A 90 -25.74 -13.77 2.57
CA HIS A 90 -24.95 -12.62 3.00
C HIS A 90 -23.82 -12.28 2.01
N ILE A 91 -23.05 -13.28 1.57
CA ILE A 91 -21.99 -13.11 0.57
C ILE A 91 -22.55 -12.58 -0.76
N GLU A 92 -23.70 -13.10 -1.19
CA GLU A 92 -24.36 -12.66 -2.42
C GLU A 92 -24.89 -11.23 -2.31
N ALA A 93 -25.40 -10.83 -1.16
CA ALA A 93 -25.85 -9.47 -0.90
C ALA A 93 -24.68 -8.45 -0.91
N GLU A 94 -23.52 -8.82 -0.39
CA GLU A 94 -22.31 -7.98 -0.46
C GLU A 94 -21.81 -7.82 -1.89
N ASN A 95 -21.90 -8.86 -2.70
CA ASN A 95 -21.54 -8.90 -4.12
C ASN A 95 -20.17 -8.32 -4.45
N SER A 96 -19.18 -8.54 -3.59
CA SER A 96 -17.82 -8.03 -3.77
C SER A 96 -16.83 -9.12 -4.18
N ASN A 97 -15.76 -8.73 -4.89
CA ASN A 97 -14.65 -9.64 -5.20
C ASN A 97 -14.05 -10.21 -3.90
N GLU A 98 -13.93 -9.38 -2.86
CA GLU A 98 -13.41 -9.78 -1.56
C GLU A 98 -14.24 -10.88 -0.91
N ALA A 99 -15.56 -10.68 -0.85
CA ALA A 99 -16.50 -11.62 -0.23
C ALA A 99 -16.46 -13.01 -0.92
N TYR A 100 -16.52 -13.04 -2.25
CA TYR A 100 -16.47 -14.31 -2.98
C TYR A 100 -15.09 -14.99 -2.90
N ILE A 101 -13.99 -14.23 -2.96
CA ILE A 101 -12.63 -14.77 -2.79
C ILE A 101 -12.45 -15.33 -1.38
N ALA A 102 -12.92 -14.62 -0.36
CA ALA A 102 -12.89 -15.08 1.02
C ALA A 102 -13.71 -16.36 1.18
N TYR A 103 -14.91 -16.41 0.60
CA TYR A 103 -15.77 -17.58 0.61
C TYR A 103 -15.07 -18.83 0.03
N LEU A 104 -14.35 -18.67 -1.08
CA LEU A 104 -13.65 -19.77 -1.73
C LEU A 104 -12.39 -20.23 -0.98
N THR A 105 -11.70 -19.33 -0.28
CA THR A 105 -10.36 -19.61 0.26
C THR A 105 -10.32 -19.81 1.78
N ASN A 106 -11.36 -19.42 2.50
CA ASN A 106 -11.38 -19.59 3.95
C ASN A 106 -12.00 -20.93 4.31
N ASP A 107 -11.29 -21.70 5.12
CA ASP A 107 -11.82 -22.93 5.72
C ASP A 107 -12.41 -22.58 7.09
N TRP A 108 -13.73 -22.46 7.14
CA TRP A 108 -14.41 -21.99 8.32
C TRP A 108 -15.42 -23.02 8.88
N GLY A 109 -15.30 -24.26 8.48
CA GLY A 109 -16.17 -25.33 8.98
C GLY A 109 -17.63 -25.28 8.48
N ILE A 110 -17.97 -24.35 7.60
CA ILE A 110 -19.27 -24.27 6.95
C ILE A 110 -19.19 -25.08 5.65
N ASP A 111 -20.18 -25.95 5.42
CA ASP A 111 -20.31 -26.63 4.12
C ASP A 111 -20.62 -25.59 3.03
N LYS A 112 -19.64 -25.34 2.20
CA LYS A 112 -19.69 -24.35 1.11
C LYS A 112 -19.75 -24.99 -0.27
N GLU A 113 -19.64 -26.31 -0.38
CA GLU A 113 -19.53 -27.00 -1.68
C GLU A 113 -20.71 -26.68 -2.58
N ALA A 114 -21.92 -26.61 -2.04
CA ALA A 114 -23.12 -26.31 -2.81
C ALA A 114 -23.06 -24.96 -3.56
N TYR A 115 -22.32 -23.98 -3.04
CA TYR A 115 -22.28 -22.62 -3.59
C TYR A 115 -20.95 -22.25 -4.25
N ILE A 116 -19.96 -23.14 -4.25
CA ILE A 116 -18.67 -22.91 -4.94
C ILE A 116 -18.85 -22.58 -6.43
N PRO A 117 -19.67 -23.32 -7.21
CA PRO A 117 -19.90 -22.99 -8.62
C PRO A 117 -20.49 -21.59 -8.80
N SER A 118 -21.46 -21.23 -7.97
CA SER A 118 -22.11 -19.92 -8.00
C SER A 118 -21.14 -18.78 -7.68
N ALA A 119 -20.27 -18.96 -6.68
CA ALA A 119 -19.23 -17.98 -6.34
C ALA A 119 -18.25 -17.75 -7.48
N ILE A 120 -17.82 -18.83 -8.15
CA ILE A 120 -16.93 -18.75 -9.31
C ILE A 120 -17.62 -18.07 -10.48
N GLU A 121 -18.91 -18.36 -10.72
CA GLU A 121 -19.69 -17.73 -11.79
C GLU A 121 -19.85 -16.21 -11.54
N LYS A 122 -20.17 -15.81 -10.32
CA LYS A 122 -20.20 -14.38 -9.93
C LYS A 122 -18.87 -13.70 -10.16
N LEU A 123 -17.75 -14.32 -9.76
CA LEU A 123 -16.41 -13.78 -10.02
C LEU A 123 -16.04 -13.75 -11.52
N LYS A 124 -16.60 -14.61 -12.35
CA LYS A 124 -16.44 -14.52 -13.81
C LYS A 124 -17.26 -13.39 -14.43
N SER A 125 -18.42 -13.08 -13.88
CA SER A 125 -19.25 -11.98 -14.35
C SER A 125 -18.55 -10.63 -14.17
N SER A 126 -18.99 -9.58 -14.88
CA SER A 126 -18.45 -8.22 -14.71
C SER A 126 -19.14 -7.42 -13.59
N GLU A 127 -20.08 -8.03 -12.86
CA GLU A 127 -21.02 -7.34 -11.99
C GLU A 127 -20.55 -7.23 -10.53
N THR A 128 -19.47 -7.92 -10.17
CA THR A 128 -18.93 -7.87 -8.80
C THR A 128 -18.19 -6.58 -8.50
N ILE A 129 -18.40 -6.04 -7.30
CA ILE A 129 -17.73 -4.85 -6.80
C ILE A 129 -16.24 -5.16 -6.56
N GLY A 130 -15.36 -4.36 -7.13
CA GLY A 130 -13.91 -4.48 -6.96
C GLY A 130 -13.14 -4.07 -8.22
N PHE A 131 -11.86 -4.36 -8.22
CA PHE A 131 -10.96 -4.01 -9.31
C PHE A 131 -10.69 -5.19 -10.22
N ASN A 132 -10.34 -4.92 -11.48
CA ASN A 132 -9.83 -5.93 -12.39
C ASN A 132 -8.68 -5.38 -13.23
N GLY A 133 -7.85 -6.27 -13.76
CA GLY A 133 -6.75 -5.85 -14.64
C GLY A 133 -5.87 -7.01 -15.06
N TRP A 134 -5.09 -6.79 -16.12
CA TRP A 134 -4.15 -7.74 -16.66
C TRP A 134 -2.80 -7.66 -15.96
N LEU A 135 -2.19 -8.83 -15.73
CA LEU A 135 -0.90 -8.99 -15.06
C LEU A 135 -0.05 -10.00 -15.83
N PHE A 136 1.23 -9.67 -16.07
CA PHE A 136 2.22 -10.64 -16.53
C PHE A 136 2.65 -11.55 -15.37
N VAL A 137 2.61 -12.84 -15.57
CA VAL A 137 2.92 -13.82 -14.52
C VAL A 137 3.97 -14.86 -14.93
N GLY A 138 4.28 -14.98 -16.22
CA GLY A 138 5.24 -15.94 -16.68
C GLY A 138 5.42 -15.94 -18.18
N SER A 139 6.10 -16.94 -18.68
CA SER A 139 6.32 -17.17 -20.11
C SER A 139 6.02 -18.63 -20.49
N LYS A 140 5.74 -18.87 -21.75
CA LYS A 140 5.76 -20.21 -22.31
C LYS A 140 7.02 -20.37 -23.14
N ASN A 141 7.72 -21.47 -22.93
CA ASN A 141 8.87 -21.83 -23.78
C ASN A 141 8.43 -22.30 -25.16
N ASN A 142 9.38 -22.57 -26.03
CA ASN A 142 9.11 -23.01 -27.44
C ASN A 142 8.35 -24.32 -27.56
N VAL A 143 8.29 -25.12 -26.50
CA VAL A 143 7.50 -26.36 -26.41
C VAL A 143 6.14 -26.18 -25.73
N GLY A 144 5.78 -24.92 -25.40
CA GLY A 144 4.51 -24.59 -24.79
C GLY A 144 4.45 -24.79 -23.27
N THR A 145 5.56 -25.17 -22.63
CA THR A 145 5.61 -25.34 -21.18
C THR A 145 5.63 -23.98 -20.48
N TYR A 146 4.78 -23.82 -19.45
CA TYR A 146 4.72 -22.62 -18.62
C TYR A 146 5.94 -22.53 -17.70
N GLU A 147 6.55 -21.37 -17.69
CA GLU A 147 7.64 -21.00 -16.80
C GLU A 147 7.16 -19.88 -15.86
N ASN A 148 7.01 -20.22 -14.59
CA ASN A 148 6.62 -19.27 -13.56
C ASN A 148 7.76 -18.28 -13.32
N ARG A 149 7.46 -16.99 -13.32
CA ARG A 149 8.40 -15.89 -12.99
C ARG A 149 8.35 -15.47 -11.52
N ASP A 150 7.89 -16.34 -10.64
CA ASP A 150 7.75 -16.08 -9.19
C ASP A 150 6.93 -14.83 -8.84
N VAL A 151 6.02 -14.45 -9.73
CA VAL A 151 5.14 -13.29 -9.53
C VAL A 151 3.97 -13.64 -8.62
N ILE A 152 3.39 -14.83 -8.84
CA ILE A 152 2.20 -15.30 -8.14
C ILE A 152 2.37 -16.73 -7.63
N GLU A 153 1.56 -17.10 -6.64
CA GLU A 153 1.31 -18.47 -6.24
C GLU A 153 -0.18 -18.77 -6.33
N ILE A 154 -0.56 -19.94 -6.81
CA ILE A 154 -1.94 -20.43 -6.79
C ILE A 154 -2.21 -20.97 -5.39
N ILE A 155 -3.24 -20.43 -4.72
CA ILE A 155 -3.63 -20.83 -3.36
C ILE A 155 -4.93 -21.61 -3.30
N TYR A 156 -5.73 -21.59 -4.37
CA TYR A 156 -6.96 -22.35 -4.51
C TYR A 156 -7.24 -22.67 -5.96
N ARG A 157 -7.65 -23.90 -6.23
CA ARG A 157 -8.14 -24.40 -7.51
C ARG A 157 -9.28 -25.38 -7.26
N GLN A 158 -10.44 -25.14 -7.87
CA GLN A 158 -11.58 -26.06 -7.76
C GLN A 158 -11.23 -27.43 -8.36
N PHE A 159 -11.66 -28.50 -7.70
CA PHE A 159 -11.43 -29.89 -8.10
C PHE A 159 -9.94 -30.30 -8.20
N TYR A 160 -9.08 -29.59 -7.46
CA TYR A 160 -7.69 -30.00 -7.35
C TYR A 160 -7.54 -30.97 -6.17
N ASP A 161 -7.11 -32.19 -6.47
CA ASP A 161 -6.90 -33.30 -5.53
C ASP A 161 -5.40 -33.60 -5.24
N GLY A 162 -4.50 -32.79 -5.82
CA GLY A 162 -3.07 -32.91 -5.59
C GLY A 162 -2.57 -32.21 -4.33
N GLU A 163 -1.31 -32.40 -4.00
CA GLU A 163 -0.67 -31.72 -2.87
C GLU A 163 -0.58 -30.21 -3.06
N VAL A 164 -0.82 -29.44 -2.00
CA VAL A 164 -0.79 -27.97 -2.03
C VAL A 164 0.54 -27.40 -2.53
N LEU A 165 1.65 -28.11 -2.30
CA LEU A 165 2.98 -27.71 -2.76
C LEU A 165 3.11 -27.68 -4.28
N THR A 166 2.39 -28.55 -4.99
CA THR A 166 2.42 -28.60 -6.46
C THR A 166 1.53 -27.56 -7.12
N LEU A 167 0.52 -27.03 -6.43
CA LEU A 167 -0.33 -25.94 -6.95
C LEU A 167 0.47 -24.69 -7.28
N LYS A 168 1.50 -24.37 -6.50
CA LYS A 168 2.25 -23.10 -6.60
C LYS A 168 2.99 -22.94 -7.93
N ASP A 169 3.35 -24.04 -8.57
CA ASP A 169 4.19 -24.06 -9.78
C ASP A 169 3.39 -24.36 -11.05
N LEU A 170 2.07 -24.58 -10.91
CA LEU A 170 1.21 -24.85 -12.05
C LEU A 170 0.93 -23.60 -12.89
N GLU A 171 0.63 -23.86 -14.18
CA GLU A 171 0.10 -22.82 -15.06
C GLU A 171 -1.24 -22.30 -14.52
N PRO A 172 -1.41 -20.98 -14.33
CA PRO A 172 -2.67 -20.40 -13.88
C PRO A 172 -3.81 -20.68 -14.86
N ARG A 173 -5.01 -20.94 -14.31
CA ARG A 173 -6.23 -21.20 -15.08
C ARG A 173 -7.36 -20.28 -14.60
N VAL A 174 -8.34 -20.09 -15.46
CA VAL A 174 -9.59 -19.40 -15.08
C VAL A 174 -10.26 -20.15 -13.92
N GLY A 175 -10.58 -19.44 -12.85
CA GLY A 175 -11.14 -20.04 -11.64
C GLY A 175 -10.14 -20.19 -10.48
N ASP A 176 -8.84 -20.03 -10.74
CA ASP A 176 -7.85 -20.05 -9.66
C ASP A 176 -7.93 -18.80 -8.78
N ILE A 177 -7.66 -18.99 -7.51
CA ILE A 177 -7.32 -17.86 -6.61
C ILE A 177 -5.81 -17.83 -6.47
N VAL A 178 -5.25 -16.65 -6.67
CA VAL A 178 -3.81 -16.41 -6.65
C VAL A 178 -3.44 -15.34 -5.62
N LYS A 179 -2.19 -15.36 -5.18
CA LYS A 179 -1.59 -14.39 -4.30
C LYS A 179 -0.25 -13.94 -4.86
N LEU A 180 0.15 -12.68 -4.62
CA LEU A 180 1.48 -12.21 -4.98
C LEU A 180 2.57 -12.88 -4.15
N LYS A 181 3.59 -13.41 -4.79
CA LYS A 181 4.84 -13.86 -4.14
C LYS A 181 5.75 -12.70 -3.78
N THR A 182 5.61 -11.57 -4.48
CA THR A 182 6.47 -10.39 -4.27
C THR A 182 6.02 -9.58 -3.06
N THR A 183 6.97 -8.89 -2.43
CA THR A 183 6.70 -7.96 -1.32
C THR A 183 6.16 -6.60 -1.78
N TYR A 184 6.08 -6.37 -3.08
CA TYR A 184 5.66 -5.11 -3.67
C TYR A 184 4.29 -5.23 -4.33
N ASN A 185 3.51 -4.13 -4.31
CA ASN A 185 2.31 -4.01 -5.13
C ASN A 185 2.66 -4.12 -6.61
N ARG A 186 1.80 -4.80 -7.38
CA ARG A 186 1.99 -4.95 -8.81
C ARG A 186 1.00 -4.08 -9.58
N LYS A 187 1.49 -3.43 -10.62
CA LYS A 187 0.64 -2.70 -11.57
C LYS A 187 -0.17 -3.69 -12.39
N THR A 188 -1.44 -3.37 -12.59
CA THR A 188 -2.32 -4.07 -13.52
C THR A 188 -2.66 -3.16 -14.69
N TYR A 189 -3.00 -3.74 -15.82
CA TYR A 189 -3.22 -3.02 -17.08
C TYR A 189 -4.64 -3.28 -17.62
N ARG A 190 -5.18 -2.32 -18.36
CA ARG A 190 -6.52 -2.45 -18.96
C ARG A 190 -6.59 -3.49 -20.07
N ASN A 191 -5.53 -3.64 -20.82
CA ASN A 191 -5.50 -4.54 -21.97
C ASN A 191 -4.58 -5.75 -21.76
N LYS A 192 -4.86 -6.83 -22.47
CA LYS A 192 -4.13 -8.09 -22.38
C LYS A 192 -2.69 -8.04 -22.87
N SER A 193 -2.33 -7.05 -23.68
CA SER A 193 -0.96 -6.82 -24.15
C SER A 193 -0.15 -5.96 -23.18
N MET A 194 -0.77 -5.50 -22.07
CA MET A 194 -0.16 -4.68 -21.03
C MET A 194 0.46 -3.38 -21.54
N THR A 195 -0.06 -2.86 -22.64
CA THR A 195 0.27 -1.56 -23.22
C THR A 195 -0.80 -0.54 -22.82
N GLY A 196 -0.42 0.67 -22.48
CA GLY A 196 -1.36 1.73 -22.12
C GLY A 196 -1.41 2.04 -20.63
N PRO A 197 -2.48 2.74 -20.17
CA PRO A 197 -2.56 3.18 -18.79
C PRO A 197 -2.70 2.01 -17.81
N ASN A 198 -2.07 2.15 -16.67
CA ASN A 198 -2.24 1.22 -15.56
C ASN A 198 -3.63 1.39 -14.93
N GLU A 199 -4.20 0.29 -14.47
CA GLU A 199 -5.26 0.31 -13.46
C GLU A 199 -4.69 0.51 -12.06
N GLN A 200 -5.55 0.48 -11.06
CA GLN A 200 -5.11 0.50 -9.67
C GLN A 200 -4.23 -0.72 -9.39
N GLY A 201 -3.11 -0.50 -8.71
CA GLY A 201 -2.16 -1.57 -8.43
C GLY A 201 -2.72 -2.64 -7.49
N TRP A 202 -2.52 -3.90 -7.83
CA TRP A 202 -2.83 -5.01 -6.94
C TRP A 202 -1.90 -5.00 -5.72
N ARG A 203 -2.50 -4.96 -4.54
CA ARG A 203 -1.77 -4.82 -3.27
C ARG A 203 -1.11 -6.14 -2.87
N ASN A 204 0.08 -6.03 -2.32
CA ASN A 204 0.74 -7.15 -1.66
C ASN A 204 -0.15 -7.74 -0.54
N LYS A 205 -0.10 -9.07 -0.38
CA LYS A 205 -0.86 -9.86 0.59
C LYS A 205 -2.37 -9.98 0.34
N THR A 206 -2.94 -9.30 -0.65
CA THR A 206 -4.33 -9.55 -1.04
C THR A 206 -4.42 -10.73 -2.00
N LYS A 207 -5.59 -11.34 -2.06
CA LYS A 207 -5.90 -12.45 -2.97
C LYS A 207 -6.57 -11.92 -4.23
N ALA A 208 -6.46 -12.64 -5.34
CA ALA A 208 -7.13 -12.29 -6.58
C ALA A 208 -7.66 -13.53 -7.28
N PHE A 209 -8.79 -13.39 -7.96
CA PHE A 209 -9.40 -14.42 -8.78
C PHE A 209 -8.93 -14.28 -10.23
N VAL A 210 -8.53 -15.38 -10.87
CA VAL A 210 -8.15 -15.41 -12.30
C VAL A 210 -9.41 -15.50 -13.14
N SER A 211 -9.79 -14.41 -13.81
CA SER A 211 -10.99 -14.35 -14.64
C SER A 211 -10.72 -14.71 -16.12
N GLU A 212 -9.53 -14.42 -16.60
CA GLU A 212 -9.11 -14.75 -17.98
C GLU A 212 -7.61 -15.10 -18.00
N VAL A 213 -7.21 -15.89 -18.99
CA VAL A 213 -5.80 -16.18 -19.29
C VAL A 213 -5.50 -15.86 -20.74
N TYR A 214 -4.30 -15.38 -21.03
CA TYR A 214 -3.86 -15.02 -22.36
C TYR A 214 -2.39 -15.39 -22.58
N ALA A 215 -2.16 -16.35 -23.46
CA ALA A 215 -0.83 -16.62 -24.00
C ALA A 215 -0.69 -15.82 -25.30
N ASP A 216 0.26 -14.90 -25.36
CA ASP A 216 0.46 -14.06 -26.53
C ASP A 216 1.00 -14.91 -27.70
N PRO A 217 0.30 -14.99 -28.84
CA PRO A 217 0.75 -15.80 -29.97
C PRO A 217 2.02 -15.25 -30.65
N ASN A 218 2.34 -13.97 -30.42
CA ASN A 218 3.49 -13.29 -31.02
C ASN A 218 4.68 -13.14 -30.04
N SER A 219 4.54 -13.63 -28.82
CA SER A 219 5.58 -13.60 -27.80
C SER A 219 5.48 -14.80 -26.87
N THR A 220 6.46 -14.97 -26.00
CA THR A 220 6.42 -16.00 -24.97
C THR A 220 5.62 -15.58 -23.74
N ASN A 221 5.05 -14.36 -23.70
CA ASN A 221 4.38 -13.81 -22.53
C ASN A 221 3.10 -14.57 -22.19
N PHE A 222 2.95 -14.87 -20.91
CA PHE A 222 1.75 -15.44 -20.33
C PHE A 222 1.13 -14.44 -19.33
N ASN A 223 -0.05 -13.95 -19.67
CA ASN A 223 -0.75 -12.93 -18.92
C ASN A 223 -2.05 -13.48 -18.36
N ILE A 224 -2.42 -13.01 -17.19
CA ILE A 224 -3.73 -13.30 -16.58
C ILE A 224 -4.49 -12.01 -16.33
N LYS A 225 -5.80 -12.06 -16.45
CA LYS A 225 -6.69 -11.02 -15.94
C LYS A 225 -7.17 -11.44 -14.57
N ILE A 226 -7.00 -10.56 -13.62
CA ILE A 226 -7.37 -10.81 -12.23
C ILE A 226 -8.46 -9.87 -11.77
N LYS A 227 -9.32 -10.36 -10.87
CA LYS A 227 -10.23 -9.57 -10.04
C LYS A 227 -9.72 -9.55 -8.62
N TYR A 228 -9.66 -8.36 -8.01
CA TYR A 228 -9.07 -8.13 -6.70
C TYR A 228 -9.79 -6.99 -5.96
N TYR A 229 -9.37 -6.71 -4.72
CA TYR A 229 -9.97 -5.69 -3.82
C TYR A 229 -8.89 -4.87 -3.11
#